data_1e38ff4b48c605cfe48d6b857d360bdf
#
_entry.id   1e38ff4b48c605cfe48d6b857d360bdf
#
_cell.length_a   1.000
_cell.length_b   1.000
_cell.length_c   1.000
_cell.angle_alpha   90.00
_cell.angle_beta   90.00
_cell.angle_gamma   90.00
#
_symmetry.space_group_name_H-M   'P 1'
#
loop_
_entity.id
_entity.type
_entity.pdbx_description
1 polymer ?
#
loop_
_entity_poly.entity_id
_entity_poly.type
_entity_poly.pdbx_seq_one_letter_code
_entity_poly.pdbx_strand_id
1 'polypeptide(L)'
;MSTVGFTLMFAVWLMFGILGKPIQKEFGLSDVQLSWISAVAVLNGSMWRLPAGMLADRIGGRKVFTYLLASGAVAAWCVQYANSYVMLLVLAFLVGFVGNSFSVGVAWNSAWFTKNRQGFALGLFGAGNVGASVTKFIGPAIIAATAGGTYIAGVQGGWRFIPALYAVLLAIWAVLTWFITPSQDRMPGSAKPIVEMLEPLSHVQVWRFSLYYVVVFG
;
A
#
# COMPACT_ATOMS: atom_id res chain seq x y z
N MET A 1 -0.68 11.51 -10.35
CA MET A 1 -0.71 11.48 -8.87
C MET A 1 -0.99 10.07 -8.34
N SER A 2 -2.12 9.46 -8.68
CA SER A 2 -2.52 8.12 -8.20
C SER A 2 -1.49 7.02 -8.47
N THR A 3 -0.90 6.97 -9.68
CA THR A 3 0.11 5.97 -10.05
C THR A 3 1.34 6.01 -9.14
N VAL A 4 1.95 7.19 -8.95
CA VAL A 4 3.14 7.30 -8.10
C VAL A 4 2.81 7.04 -6.64
N GLY A 5 1.68 7.56 -6.14
CA GLY A 5 1.21 7.26 -4.79
C GLY A 5 1.00 5.75 -4.58
N PHE A 6 0.41 5.07 -5.55
CA PHE A 6 0.27 3.62 -5.53
C PHE A 6 1.62 2.90 -5.58
N THR A 7 2.55 3.36 -6.43
CA THR A 7 3.92 2.80 -6.50
C THR A 7 4.60 2.81 -5.13
N LEU A 8 4.53 3.94 -4.41
CA LEU A 8 5.10 4.08 -3.07
C LEU A 8 4.40 3.17 -2.05
N MET A 9 3.06 3.17 -2.04
CA MET A 9 2.29 2.32 -1.13
C MET A 9 2.51 0.83 -1.40
N PHE A 10 2.63 0.43 -2.67
CA PHE A 10 2.92 -0.95 -3.04
C PHE A 10 4.32 -1.40 -2.63
N ALA A 11 5.32 -0.50 -2.76
CA ALA A 11 6.67 -0.74 -2.27
C ALA A 11 6.69 -0.96 -0.75
N VAL A 12 5.98 -0.12 0.00
CA VAL A 12 5.86 -0.20 1.47
C VAL A 12 5.10 -1.45 1.90
N TRP A 13 4.02 -1.80 1.20
CA TRP A 13 3.22 -2.98 1.52
C TRP A 13 4.04 -4.28 1.46
N LEU A 14 4.91 -4.40 0.47
CA LEU A 14 5.72 -5.61 0.24
C LEU A 14 7.14 -5.52 0.83
N MET A 15 7.49 -4.44 1.54
CA MET A 15 8.86 -4.22 2.00
C MET A 15 9.36 -5.32 2.95
N PHE A 16 8.49 -5.91 3.78
CA PHE A 16 8.89 -6.96 4.72
C PHE A 16 9.43 -8.21 4.04
N GLY A 17 8.89 -8.56 2.86
CA GLY A 17 9.43 -9.64 2.04
C GLY A 17 10.86 -9.34 1.51
N ILE A 18 11.18 -8.05 1.34
CA ILE A 18 12.48 -7.60 0.83
C ILE A 18 13.48 -7.41 1.98
N LEU A 19 13.03 -6.79 3.07
CA LEU A 19 13.82 -6.55 4.28
C LEU A 19 13.96 -7.79 5.16
N GLY A 20 13.33 -8.90 4.78
CA GLY A 20 13.21 -10.07 5.63
C GLY A 20 14.52 -10.65 6.12
N LYS A 21 15.54 -10.80 5.26
CA LYS A 21 16.83 -11.39 5.66
C LYS A 21 17.60 -10.55 6.68
N PRO A 22 17.73 -9.22 6.54
CA PRO A 22 18.30 -8.37 7.59
C PRO A 22 17.52 -8.43 8.91
N ILE A 23 16.19 -8.40 8.86
CA ILE A 23 15.31 -8.50 10.03
C ILE A 23 15.49 -9.86 10.72
N GLN A 24 15.47 -10.94 9.93
CA GLN A 24 15.67 -12.30 10.44
C GLN A 24 16.99 -12.44 11.18
N LYS A 25 18.07 -11.89 10.61
CA LYS A 25 19.41 -11.96 11.23
C LYS A 25 19.48 -11.17 12.54
N GLU A 26 18.85 -9.99 12.60
CA GLU A 26 18.92 -9.14 13.78
C GLU A 26 18.10 -9.70 14.95
N PHE A 27 16.90 -10.21 14.67
CA PHE A 27 15.98 -10.72 15.71
C PHE A 27 16.10 -12.23 15.95
N GLY A 28 16.97 -12.94 15.23
CA GLY A 28 17.13 -14.40 15.35
C GLY A 28 15.85 -15.17 14.99
N LEU A 29 15.07 -14.67 13.99
CA LEU A 29 13.77 -15.25 13.65
C LEU A 29 13.92 -16.53 12.82
N SER A 30 13.01 -17.49 13.04
CA SER A 30 12.83 -18.63 12.15
C SER A 30 12.22 -18.19 10.79
N ASP A 31 12.37 -19.02 9.75
CA ASP A 31 11.75 -18.77 8.44
C ASP A 31 10.21 -18.68 8.56
N VAL A 32 9.62 -19.45 9.45
CA VAL A 32 8.18 -19.40 9.72
C VAL A 32 7.77 -18.06 10.33
N GLN A 33 8.51 -17.55 11.30
CA GLN A 33 8.24 -16.25 11.92
C GLN A 33 8.38 -15.11 10.91
N LEU A 34 9.39 -15.17 10.06
CA LEU A 34 9.56 -14.19 8.97
C LEU A 34 8.40 -14.22 7.98
N SER A 35 7.94 -15.42 7.60
CA SER A 35 6.81 -15.62 6.71
C SER A 35 5.51 -15.04 7.31
N TRP A 36 5.31 -15.18 8.61
CA TRP A 36 4.16 -14.58 9.30
C TRP A 36 4.15 -13.05 9.23
N ILE A 37 5.29 -12.38 9.35
CA ILE A 37 5.37 -10.92 9.22
C ILE A 37 4.86 -10.49 7.85
N SER A 38 5.32 -11.13 6.78
CA SER A 38 4.87 -10.85 5.43
C SER A 38 3.41 -11.22 5.20
N ALA A 39 2.97 -12.38 5.70
CA ALA A 39 1.59 -12.85 5.56
C ALA A 39 0.58 -11.93 6.24
N VAL A 40 0.88 -11.44 7.43
CA VAL A 40 0.01 -10.51 8.19
C VAL A 40 -0.15 -9.19 7.43
N ALA A 41 0.92 -8.65 6.84
CA ALA A 41 0.83 -7.46 6.02
C ALA A 41 -0.04 -7.67 4.76
N VAL A 42 0.14 -8.81 4.07
CA VAL A 42 -0.65 -9.15 2.89
C VAL A 42 -2.12 -9.39 3.25
N LEU A 43 -2.38 -10.07 4.34
CA LEU A 43 -3.73 -10.36 4.80
C LEU A 43 -4.52 -9.07 5.09
N ASN A 44 -3.96 -8.14 5.83
CA ASN A 44 -4.61 -6.85 6.08
C ASN A 44 -4.85 -6.06 4.78
N GLY A 45 -3.86 -5.98 3.91
CA GLY A 45 -3.97 -5.30 2.61
C GLY A 45 -4.98 -5.95 1.65
N SER A 46 -5.42 -7.17 1.93
CA SER A 46 -6.43 -7.87 1.14
C SER A 46 -7.83 -7.78 1.76
N MET A 47 -7.93 -7.88 3.08
CA MET A 47 -9.20 -7.98 3.80
C MET A 47 -10.06 -6.72 3.68
N TRP A 48 -9.44 -5.55 3.68
CA TRP A 48 -10.15 -4.27 3.64
C TRP A 48 -10.34 -3.70 2.23
N ARG A 49 -9.96 -4.43 1.17
CA ARG A 49 -10.07 -3.93 -0.22
C ARG A 49 -11.48 -3.53 -0.61
N LEU A 50 -12.47 -4.37 -0.30
CA LEU A 50 -13.85 -4.10 -0.64
C LEU A 50 -14.41 -2.90 0.15
N PRO A 51 -14.34 -2.84 1.48
CA PRO A 51 -14.73 -1.65 2.24
C PRO A 51 -13.99 -0.37 1.82
N ALA A 52 -12.70 -0.43 1.55
CA ALA A 52 -11.92 0.74 1.15
C ALA A 52 -12.33 1.26 -0.23
N GLY A 53 -12.60 0.38 -1.20
CA GLY A 53 -13.14 0.75 -2.50
C GLY A 53 -14.52 1.40 -2.39
N MET A 54 -15.42 0.81 -1.62
CA MET A 54 -16.76 1.38 -1.36
C MET A 54 -16.67 2.73 -0.67
N LEU A 55 -15.74 2.90 0.26
CA LEU A 55 -15.50 4.17 0.93
C LEU A 55 -15.02 5.24 -0.05
N ALA A 56 -14.13 4.88 -0.99
CA ALA A 56 -13.67 5.79 -2.05
C ALA A 56 -14.82 6.25 -2.94
N ASP A 57 -15.75 5.37 -3.28
CA ASP A 57 -16.93 5.72 -4.08
C ASP A 57 -17.91 6.64 -3.31
N ARG A 58 -17.96 6.55 -1.98
CA ARG A 58 -18.89 7.32 -1.13
C ARG A 58 -18.38 8.69 -0.72
N ILE A 59 -17.13 8.80 -0.30
CA ILE A 59 -16.56 10.04 0.26
C ILE A 59 -15.49 10.67 -0.63
N GLY A 60 -15.19 10.02 -1.76
CA GLY A 60 -14.22 10.46 -2.76
C GLY A 60 -12.88 9.75 -2.65
N GLY A 61 -12.36 9.35 -3.80
CA GLY A 61 -11.09 8.62 -3.90
C GLY A 61 -9.90 9.45 -3.41
N ARG A 62 -9.88 10.76 -3.69
CA ARG A 62 -8.86 11.70 -3.20
C ARG A 62 -8.68 11.61 -1.69
N LYS A 63 -9.78 11.72 -0.92
CA LYS A 63 -9.71 11.69 0.55
C LYS A 63 -9.18 10.35 1.05
N VAL A 64 -9.78 9.26 0.59
CA VAL A 64 -9.41 7.91 1.05
C VAL A 64 -7.97 7.57 0.66
N PHE A 65 -7.56 7.92 -0.55
CA PHE A 65 -6.19 7.68 -1.02
C PHE A 65 -5.16 8.48 -0.22
N THR A 66 -5.46 9.75 0.10
CA THR A 66 -4.60 10.59 0.94
C THR A 66 -4.52 10.05 2.37
N TYR A 67 -5.62 9.56 2.94
CA TYR A 67 -5.59 8.92 4.26
C TYR A 67 -4.75 7.64 4.27
N LEU A 68 -4.80 6.84 3.20
CA LEU A 68 -3.94 5.66 3.07
C LEU A 68 -2.45 6.05 3.00
N LEU A 69 -2.10 7.08 2.24
CA LEU A 69 -0.73 7.62 2.18
C LEU A 69 -0.27 8.10 3.56
N ALA A 70 -1.09 8.89 4.26
CA ALA A 70 -0.75 9.46 5.56
C ALA A 70 -0.62 8.37 6.64
N SER A 71 -1.59 7.45 6.72
CA SER A 71 -1.53 6.32 7.67
C SER A 71 -0.36 5.40 7.39
N GLY A 72 -0.07 5.14 6.10
CA GLY A 72 1.09 4.40 5.66
C GLY A 72 2.41 5.06 6.03
N ALA A 73 2.50 6.39 5.92
CA ALA A 73 3.67 7.15 6.35
C ALA A 73 3.93 6.98 7.85
N VAL A 74 2.90 7.10 8.68
CA VAL A 74 3.01 6.91 10.13
C VAL A 74 3.40 5.47 10.47
N ALA A 75 2.73 4.49 9.87
CA ALA A 75 3.03 3.08 10.12
C ALA A 75 4.46 2.72 9.71
N ALA A 76 4.90 3.15 8.51
CA ALA A 76 6.25 2.91 8.03
C ALA A 76 7.31 3.60 8.90
N TRP A 77 7.03 4.82 9.37
CA TRP A 77 7.93 5.52 10.31
C TRP A 77 8.11 4.75 11.61
N CYS A 78 7.05 4.16 12.14
CA CYS A 78 7.11 3.38 13.36
C CYS A 78 7.93 2.08 13.23
N VAL A 79 8.06 1.53 12.02
CA VAL A 79 8.81 0.28 11.79
C VAL A 79 10.29 0.38 12.20
N GLN A 80 10.90 1.56 12.08
CA GLN A 80 12.29 1.75 12.50
C GLN A 80 12.54 1.52 14.00
N TYR A 81 11.51 1.69 14.84
CA TYR A 81 11.60 1.51 16.28
C TYR A 81 11.27 0.07 16.72
N ALA A 82 11.05 -0.85 15.80
CA ALA A 82 10.77 -2.22 16.14
C ALA A 82 11.92 -2.84 16.93
N ASN A 83 11.58 -3.42 18.08
CA ASN A 83 12.54 -4.02 19.02
C ASN A 83 12.17 -5.47 19.40
N SER A 84 11.06 -5.99 18.90
CA SER A 84 10.59 -7.34 19.17
C SER A 84 9.80 -7.92 18.00
N TYR A 85 9.71 -9.25 17.94
CA TYR A 85 8.92 -9.97 16.93
C TYR A 85 7.43 -9.57 16.97
N VAL A 86 6.85 -9.45 18.16
CA VAL A 86 5.45 -9.07 18.33
C VAL A 86 5.21 -7.66 17.80
N MET A 87 6.11 -6.73 18.10
CA MET A 87 6.03 -5.36 17.56
C MET A 87 6.13 -5.34 16.04
N LEU A 88 7.00 -6.17 15.46
CA LEU A 88 7.09 -6.32 13.99
C LEU A 88 5.80 -6.85 13.38
N LEU A 89 5.12 -7.81 14.02
CA LEU A 89 3.81 -8.31 13.56
C LEU A 89 2.74 -7.21 13.58
N VAL A 90 2.66 -6.46 14.68
CA VAL A 90 1.70 -5.35 14.80
C VAL A 90 1.98 -4.28 13.75
N LEU A 91 3.23 -3.90 13.58
CA LEU A 91 3.63 -2.89 12.59
C LEU A 91 3.41 -3.39 11.15
N ALA A 92 3.68 -4.67 10.89
CA ALA A 92 3.38 -5.29 9.59
C ALA A 92 1.88 -5.27 9.29
N PHE A 93 1.05 -5.54 10.29
CA PHE A 93 -0.40 -5.42 10.16
C PHE A 93 -0.81 -3.98 9.83
N LEU A 94 -0.30 -2.97 10.54
CA LEU A 94 -0.61 -1.57 10.29
C LEU A 94 -0.13 -1.11 8.90
N VAL A 95 1.10 -1.47 8.54
CA VAL A 95 1.65 -1.20 7.21
C VAL A 95 0.84 -1.91 6.12
N GLY A 96 0.33 -3.10 6.40
CA GLY A 96 -0.52 -3.85 5.47
C GLY A 96 -1.73 -3.06 4.96
N PHE A 97 -2.24 -2.11 5.76
CA PHE A 97 -3.40 -1.30 5.40
C PHE A 97 -3.22 -0.51 4.10
N VAL A 98 -1.99 -0.11 3.75
CA VAL A 98 -1.72 0.58 2.47
C VAL A 98 -1.94 -0.31 1.23
N GLY A 99 -1.97 -1.63 1.39
CA GLY A 99 -2.30 -2.55 0.30
C GLY A 99 -3.70 -2.34 -0.29
N ASN A 100 -4.61 -1.68 0.47
CA ASN A 100 -5.94 -1.30 0.01
C ASN A 100 -5.91 -0.17 -1.04
N SER A 101 -4.77 0.47 -1.23
CA SER A 101 -4.58 1.55 -2.21
C SER A 101 -4.89 1.13 -3.65
N PHE A 102 -4.75 -0.17 -3.97
CA PHE A 102 -5.10 -0.67 -5.29
C PHE A 102 -6.60 -0.50 -5.56
N SER A 103 -7.48 -0.98 -4.67
CA SER A 103 -8.92 -0.87 -4.86
C SER A 103 -9.41 0.59 -4.82
N VAL A 104 -8.88 1.39 -3.92
CA VAL A 104 -9.17 2.83 -3.83
C VAL A 104 -8.73 3.56 -5.10
N GLY A 105 -7.53 3.28 -5.60
CA GLY A 105 -7.03 3.91 -6.81
C GLY A 105 -7.76 3.47 -8.07
N VAL A 106 -8.17 2.20 -8.17
CA VAL A 106 -9.03 1.72 -9.26
C VAL A 106 -10.36 2.44 -9.23
N ALA A 107 -11.04 2.51 -8.10
CA ALA A 107 -12.31 3.22 -7.95
C ALA A 107 -12.15 4.72 -8.32
N TRP A 108 -11.13 5.37 -7.79
CA TRP A 108 -10.85 6.78 -8.05
C TRP A 108 -10.57 7.08 -9.52
N ASN A 109 -9.68 6.33 -10.17
CA ASN A 109 -9.39 6.52 -11.60
C ASN A 109 -10.63 6.18 -12.45
N SER A 110 -11.38 5.13 -12.11
CA SER A 110 -12.60 4.78 -12.84
C SER A 110 -13.68 5.87 -12.79
N ALA A 111 -13.78 6.60 -11.68
CA ALA A 111 -14.72 7.71 -11.55
C ALA A 111 -14.34 8.93 -12.41
N TRP A 112 -13.03 9.15 -12.65
CA TRP A 112 -12.56 10.33 -13.36
C TRP A 112 -12.45 10.16 -14.87
N PHE A 113 -12.19 8.94 -15.36
CA PHE A 113 -11.98 8.68 -16.78
C PHE A 113 -13.25 8.13 -17.45
N THR A 114 -13.51 8.57 -18.68
CA THR A 114 -14.60 8.03 -19.51
C THR A 114 -14.31 6.60 -19.92
N LYS A 115 -15.35 5.82 -20.22
CA LYS A 115 -15.23 4.39 -20.60
C LYS A 115 -14.17 4.13 -21.67
N ASN A 116 -14.06 5.00 -22.67
CA ASN A 116 -13.09 4.85 -23.77
C ASN A 116 -11.62 5.05 -23.36
N ARG A 117 -11.36 5.74 -22.23
CA ARG A 117 -10.00 6.01 -21.73
C ARG A 117 -9.71 5.27 -20.43
N GLN A 118 -10.70 4.62 -19.86
CA GLN A 118 -10.59 3.94 -18.56
C GLN A 118 -9.56 2.81 -18.58
N GLY A 119 -9.50 2.02 -19.66
CA GLY A 119 -8.50 0.96 -19.83
C GLY A 119 -7.07 1.48 -19.78
N PHE A 120 -6.78 2.58 -20.48
CA PHE A 120 -5.46 3.23 -20.44
C PHE A 120 -5.13 3.77 -19.04
N ALA A 121 -6.07 4.45 -18.40
CA ALA A 121 -5.87 5.03 -17.08
C ALA A 121 -5.61 3.96 -16.01
N LEU A 122 -6.37 2.86 -16.03
CA LEU A 122 -6.20 1.74 -15.11
C LEU A 122 -4.92 0.95 -15.40
N GLY A 123 -4.54 0.79 -16.68
CA GLY A 123 -3.25 0.19 -17.05
C GLY A 123 -2.06 1.01 -16.55
N LEU A 124 -2.11 2.34 -16.71
CA LEU A 124 -1.08 3.24 -16.19
C LEU A 124 -1.04 3.24 -14.65
N PHE A 125 -2.20 3.18 -14.01
CA PHE A 125 -2.28 3.03 -12.55
C PHE A 125 -1.67 1.70 -12.09
N GLY A 126 -2.01 0.59 -12.76
CA GLY A 126 -1.50 -0.74 -12.47
C GLY A 126 0.02 -0.88 -12.68
N ALA A 127 0.62 -0.05 -13.55
CA ALA A 127 2.08 0.00 -13.67
C ALA A 127 2.79 0.37 -12.35
N GLY A 128 2.07 0.95 -11.39
CA GLY A 128 2.56 1.22 -10.04
C GLY A 128 3.00 -0.02 -9.24
N ASN A 129 2.60 -1.23 -9.66
CA ASN A 129 3.12 -2.48 -9.10
C ASN A 129 4.66 -2.61 -9.20
N VAL A 130 5.30 -1.83 -10.06
CA VAL A 130 6.77 -1.76 -10.18
C VAL A 130 7.45 -1.34 -8.86
N GLY A 131 6.73 -0.70 -7.94
CA GLY A 131 7.27 -0.23 -6.67
C GLY A 131 7.98 -1.32 -5.85
N ALA A 132 7.43 -2.52 -5.80
CA ALA A 132 8.07 -3.65 -5.12
C ALA A 132 9.38 -4.07 -5.82
N SER A 133 9.40 -4.07 -7.16
CA SER A 133 10.60 -4.38 -7.93
C SER A 133 11.70 -3.34 -7.71
N VAL A 134 11.33 -2.06 -7.71
CA VAL A 134 12.27 -0.96 -7.39
C VAL A 134 12.92 -1.19 -6.04
N THR A 135 12.13 -1.52 -5.01
CA THR A 135 12.66 -1.80 -3.67
C THR A 135 13.57 -3.02 -3.66
N LYS A 136 13.27 -4.08 -4.42
CA LYS A 136 14.14 -5.27 -4.52
C LYS A 136 15.51 -4.93 -5.10
N PHE A 137 15.58 -4.06 -6.11
CA PHE A 137 16.84 -3.69 -6.75
C PHE A 137 17.64 -2.66 -5.93
N ILE A 138 16.97 -1.64 -5.40
CA ILE A 138 17.66 -0.52 -4.73
C ILE A 138 17.84 -0.80 -3.23
N GLY A 139 16.94 -1.57 -2.61
CA GLY A 139 16.96 -1.83 -1.17
C GLY A 139 18.28 -2.37 -0.63
N PRO A 140 18.86 -3.43 -1.20
CA PRO A 140 20.15 -3.96 -0.75
C PRO A 140 21.29 -2.93 -0.81
N ALA A 141 21.32 -2.08 -1.85
CA ALA A 141 22.31 -1.03 -1.99
C ALA A 141 22.14 0.06 -0.91
N ILE A 142 20.91 0.47 -0.63
CA ILE A 142 20.61 1.42 0.44
C ILE A 142 21.00 0.85 1.80
N ILE A 143 20.67 -0.41 2.08
CA ILE A 143 21.03 -1.10 3.33
C ILE A 143 22.56 -1.08 3.53
N ALA A 144 23.31 -1.44 2.49
CA ALA A 144 24.75 -1.48 2.53
C ALA A 144 25.37 -0.06 2.71
N ALA A 145 24.88 0.91 1.96
CA ALA A 145 25.36 2.28 2.01
C ALA A 145 25.07 3.00 3.34
N THR A 146 24.02 2.57 4.06
CA THR A 146 23.60 3.19 5.32
C THR A 146 24.03 2.38 6.55
N ALA A 147 24.66 1.23 6.38
CA ALA A 147 25.05 0.35 7.48
C ALA A 147 25.95 1.05 8.50
N GLY A 148 25.61 0.96 9.80
CA GLY A 148 26.37 1.53 10.91
C GLY A 148 26.24 3.04 11.08
N GLY A 149 25.48 3.73 10.24
CA GLY A 149 25.20 5.17 10.35
C GLY A 149 23.99 5.48 11.23
N THR A 150 23.98 6.69 11.79
CA THR A 150 22.77 7.30 12.37
C THR A 150 22.49 8.59 11.62
N TYR A 151 21.27 8.77 11.18
CA TYR A 151 20.86 9.85 10.27
C TYR A 151 19.93 10.84 10.99
N ILE A 152 19.43 11.82 10.25
CA ILE A 152 18.53 12.86 10.74
C ILE A 152 17.34 12.23 11.52
N ALA A 153 16.97 12.84 12.63
CA ALA A 153 15.90 12.38 13.53
C ALA A 153 16.17 11.02 14.22
N GLY A 154 17.43 10.62 14.37
CA GLY A 154 17.81 9.38 15.07
C GLY A 154 17.54 8.10 14.26
N VAL A 155 17.28 8.22 12.96
CA VAL A 155 17.08 7.07 12.09
C VAL A 155 18.34 6.24 12.01
N GLN A 156 18.26 4.98 12.42
CA GLN A 156 19.35 4.03 12.29
C GLN A 156 19.48 3.56 10.83
N GLY A 157 20.72 3.41 10.38
CA GLY A 157 21.01 2.86 9.07
C GLY A 157 20.69 1.36 8.94
N GLY A 158 21.06 0.80 7.78
CA GLY A 158 20.72 -0.57 7.45
C GLY A 158 19.24 -0.71 7.04
N TRP A 159 18.59 -1.80 7.43
CA TRP A 159 17.22 -2.07 7.01
C TRP A 159 16.19 -1.07 7.56
N ARG A 160 16.47 -0.46 8.73
CA ARG A 160 15.60 0.53 9.37
C ARG A 160 15.52 1.84 8.59
N PHE A 161 16.52 2.14 7.81
CA PHE A 161 16.53 3.34 6.97
C PHE A 161 15.46 3.30 5.87
N ILE A 162 15.17 2.12 5.31
CA ILE A 162 14.21 1.98 4.19
C ILE A 162 12.79 2.35 4.60
N PRO A 163 12.19 1.80 5.67
CA PRO A 163 10.85 2.22 6.08
C PRO A 163 10.79 3.70 6.47
N ALA A 164 11.84 4.27 7.07
CA ALA A 164 11.91 5.70 7.37
C ALA A 164 11.94 6.56 6.10
N LEU A 165 12.72 6.17 5.09
CA LEU A 165 12.75 6.82 3.78
C LEU A 165 11.37 6.79 3.12
N TYR A 166 10.73 5.62 3.08
CA TYR A 166 9.39 5.50 2.51
C TYR A 166 8.34 6.29 3.30
N ALA A 167 8.45 6.38 4.62
CA ALA A 167 7.57 7.21 5.42
C ALA A 167 7.62 8.67 4.99
N VAL A 168 8.81 9.22 4.78
CA VAL A 168 8.98 10.60 4.28
C VAL A 168 8.39 10.76 2.88
N LEU A 169 8.66 9.83 1.97
CA LEU A 169 8.12 9.88 0.61
C LEU A 169 6.59 9.78 0.59
N LEU A 170 5.99 8.91 1.42
CA LEU A 170 4.54 8.80 1.56
C LEU A 170 3.93 10.08 2.13
N ALA A 171 4.56 10.69 3.14
CA ALA A 171 4.10 11.95 3.73
C ALA A 171 4.13 13.09 2.71
N ILE A 172 5.22 13.24 1.97
CA ILE A 172 5.32 14.22 0.89
C ILE A 172 4.22 13.97 -0.15
N TRP A 173 4.03 12.69 -0.57
CA TRP A 173 3.04 12.37 -1.58
C TRP A 173 1.61 12.54 -1.08
N ALA A 174 1.34 12.34 0.22
CA ALA A 174 0.05 12.64 0.83
C ALA A 174 -0.28 14.13 0.73
N VAL A 175 0.69 14.99 1.07
CA VAL A 175 0.56 16.45 0.95
C VAL A 175 0.32 16.86 -0.51
N LEU A 176 1.15 16.37 -1.43
CA LEU A 176 1.00 16.66 -2.86
C LEU A 176 -0.35 16.18 -3.42
N THR A 177 -0.79 14.99 -3.02
CA THR A 177 -2.11 14.46 -3.43
C THR A 177 -3.23 15.35 -2.90
N TRP A 178 -3.14 15.82 -1.66
CA TRP A 178 -4.16 16.68 -1.06
C TRP A 178 -4.26 18.04 -1.73
N PHE A 179 -3.15 18.68 -2.07
CA PHE A 179 -3.15 20.03 -2.60
C PHE A 179 -3.23 20.13 -4.13
N ILE A 180 -2.70 19.15 -4.85
CA ILE A 180 -2.64 19.21 -6.34
C ILE A 180 -3.91 18.62 -6.98
N THR A 181 -4.56 17.63 -6.33
CA THR A 181 -5.75 17.03 -6.93
C THR A 181 -7.00 17.89 -6.67
N PRO A 182 -7.96 17.91 -7.60
CA PRO A 182 -9.16 18.74 -7.48
C PRO A 182 -9.90 18.51 -6.15
N SER A 183 -10.35 19.59 -5.51
CA SER A 183 -11.07 19.53 -4.24
C SER A 183 -12.46 18.89 -4.36
N GLN A 184 -13.12 19.13 -5.51
CA GLN A 184 -14.38 18.45 -5.85
C GLN A 184 -14.07 17.11 -6.47
N ASP A 185 -14.37 16.05 -5.72
CA ASP A 185 -14.13 14.69 -6.17
C ASP A 185 -15.41 14.07 -6.77
N ARG A 186 -15.23 13.06 -7.59
CA ARG A 186 -16.34 12.28 -8.15
C ARG A 186 -16.67 11.14 -7.21
N MET A 187 -17.91 11.08 -6.75
CA MET A 187 -18.40 10.14 -5.75
C MET A 187 -19.60 9.35 -6.31
N PRO A 188 -19.36 8.37 -7.18
CA PRO A 188 -20.45 7.64 -7.85
C PRO A 188 -21.34 6.84 -6.89
N GLY A 189 -20.86 6.52 -5.69
CA GLY A 189 -21.58 5.79 -4.65
C GLY A 189 -22.18 6.65 -3.54
N SER A 190 -22.09 8.00 -3.61
CA SER A 190 -22.49 8.88 -2.49
C SER A 190 -23.97 8.78 -2.10
N ALA A 191 -24.85 8.55 -3.07
CA ALA A 191 -26.28 8.41 -2.86
C ALA A 191 -26.76 6.94 -2.76
N LYS A 192 -25.87 5.96 -2.91
CA LYS A 192 -26.24 4.54 -2.94
C LYS A 192 -26.22 3.91 -1.55
N PRO A 193 -27.25 3.11 -1.20
CA PRO A 193 -27.20 2.29 0.01
C PRO A 193 -26.13 1.21 -0.13
N ILE A 194 -25.57 0.75 1.01
CA ILE A 194 -24.49 -0.27 1.02
C ILE A 194 -24.92 -1.54 0.30
N VAL A 195 -26.19 -1.95 0.43
CA VAL A 195 -26.72 -3.16 -0.21
C VAL A 195 -26.63 -3.08 -1.73
N GLU A 196 -26.94 -1.92 -2.33
CA GLU A 196 -26.82 -1.70 -3.77
C GLU A 196 -25.35 -1.71 -4.23
N MET A 197 -24.44 -1.22 -3.41
CA MET A 197 -22.99 -1.28 -3.72
C MET A 197 -22.43 -2.71 -3.67
N LEU A 198 -23.10 -3.63 -2.96
CA LEU A 198 -22.74 -5.04 -2.88
C LEU A 198 -23.44 -5.89 -3.96
N GLU A 199 -24.41 -5.34 -4.70
CA GLU A 199 -25.12 -6.03 -5.76
C GLU A 199 -24.21 -6.75 -6.76
N PRO A 200 -23.06 -6.17 -7.20
CA PRO A 200 -22.14 -6.87 -8.10
C PRO A 200 -21.67 -8.23 -7.59
N LEU A 201 -21.63 -8.46 -6.28
CA LEU A 201 -21.24 -9.75 -5.71
C LEU A 201 -22.25 -10.87 -5.98
N SER A 202 -23.49 -10.55 -6.38
CA SER A 202 -24.50 -11.52 -6.79
C SER A 202 -24.25 -12.08 -8.21
N HIS A 203 -23.42 -11.42 -9.01
CA HIS A 203 -23.12 -11.82 -10.37
C HIS A 203 -21.98 -12.85 -10.45
N VAL A 204 -22.25 -14.00 -11.05
CA VAL A 204 -21.26 -15.09 -11.21
C VAL A 204 -19.99 -14.63 -11.94
N GLN A 205 -20.11 -13.66 -12.85
CA GLN A 205 -18.96 -13.14 -13.58
C GLN A 205 -17.95 -12.46 -12.67
N VAL A 206 -18.39 -11.77 -11.61
CA VAL A 206 -17.49 -11.13 -10.63
C VAL A 206 -16.61 -12.19 -9.96
N TRP A 207 -17.18 -13.30 -9.57
CA TRP A 207 -16.45 -14.42 -8.97
C TRP A 207 -15.48 -15.09 -9.94
N ARG A 208 -15.86 -15.23 -11.23
CA ARG A 208 -14.97 -15.76 -12.27
C ARG A 208 -13.75 -14.84 -12.46
N PHE A 209 -13.95 -13.52 -12.59
CA PHE A 209 -12.84 -12.57 -12.70
C PHE A 209 -12.00 -12.51 -11.42
N SER A 210 -12.63 -12.61 -10.26
CA SER A 210 -11.91 -12.69 -8.98
C SER A 210 -11.03 -13.94 -8.92
N LEU A 211 -11.52 -15.08 -9.39
CA LEU A 211 -10.73 -16.32 -9.48
C LEU A 211 -9.53 -16.16 -10.42
N TYR A 212 -9.75 -15.58 -11.61
CA TYR A 212 -8.64 -15.32 -12.54
C TYR A 212 -7.59 -14.38 -11.92
N TYR A 213 -8.05 -13.37 -11.17
CA TYR A 213 -7.14 -12.47 -10.47
C TYR A 213 -6.31 -13.22 -9.40
N VAL A 214 -6.92 -14.12 -8.64
CA VAL A 214 -6.22 -14.96 -7.66
C VAL A 214 -5.17 -15.85 -8.32
N VAL A 215 -5.49 -16.46 -9.48
CA VAL A 215 -4.53 -17.29 -10.23
C VAL A 215 -3.31 -16.50 -10.71
N VAL A 216 -3.50 -15.22 -11.07
CA VAL A 216 -2.41 -14.37 -11.60
C VAL A 216 -1.58 -13.74 -10.48
N PHE A 217 -2.20 -13.36 -9.34
CA PHE A 217 -1.57 -12.58 -8.27
C PHE A 217 -1.51 -13.29 -6.91
N GLY A 218 -2.22 -14.38 -6.73
CA GLY A 218 -2.22 -15.21 -5.51
C GLY A 218 -1.12 -16.24 -5.55
#